data_049721b50aa8d9e08714995677c0eed4
#
_entry.id   049721b50aa8d9e08714995677c0eed4
#
_cell.length_a   1.000
_cell.length_b   1.000
_cell.length_c   1.000
_cell.angle_alpha   90.00
_cell.angle_beta   90.00
_cell.angle_gamma   90.00
#
_symmetry.space_group_name_H-M   'P 1'
#
loop_
_entity.id
_entity.type
_entity.pdbx_description
1 polymer ?
#
loop_
_entity_poly.entity_id
_entity_poly.type
_entity_poly.pdbx_seq_one_letter_code
_entity_poly.pdbx_strand_id
1 'polypeptide(L)'
;MPPSDVTMRVWRGDAKGGAFKDFQVPAAEGMVVLDVIHTLQATQAPDLACRWNCKAGKCGSCSAEINGKPRLMCMTRMDTFQPGETVTVSPIKTFPLVRDLVTDVSYNYEKAREIPSFTPGPKEADGTRRMWQEDVERSQEFRKCIECFLCQDVCHVIRDHPENKKQFAGPRFLMRIAELEMHPLDVNDRLELARAKAGLGFCNITKCCTEVCPEHIHITDNALIPLKERVVTEGYDPLVWLARKLTGK
;
A
#
# COMPACT_ATOMS: atom_id res chain seq x y z
N MET A 1 30.11 0.02 16.29
CA MET A 1 31.26 0.18 15.37
C MET A 1 31.48 1.66 15.09
N PRO A 2 32.72 2.15 14.80
CA PRO A 2 32.90 3.52 14.34
C PRO A 2 32.07 3.75 13.07
N PRO A 3 31.61 4.99 12.82
CA PRO A 3 30.89 5.29 11.59
C PRO A 3 31.78 4.95 10.38
N SER A 4 31.22 4.22 9.44
CA SER A 4 31.86 3.91 8.17
C SER A 4 31.12 4.62 7.04
N ASP A 5 31.86 5.12 6.06
CA ASP A 5 31.26 5.70 4.89
C ASP A 5 30.54 4.64 4.07
N VAL A 6 29.28 4.93 3.73
CA VAL A 6 28.47 4.12 2.83
C VAL A 6 28.22 4.86 1.53
N THR A 7 28.22 4.12 0.42
CA THR A 7 27.88 4.70 -0.88
C THR A 7 26.37 4.71 -1.05
N MET A 8 25.77 5.91 -1.01
CA MET A 8 24.36 6.13 -1.29
C MET A 8 24.18 6.60 -2.74
N ARG A 9 23.48 5.80 -3.54
CA ARG A 9 23.12 6.15 -4.93
C ARG A 9 21.69 6.66 -4.95
N VAL A 10 21.52 7.97 -4.96
CA VAL A 10 20.21 8.62 -4.80
C VAL A 10 19.74 9.24 -6.12
N TRP A 11 18.47 8.99 -6.47
CA TRP A 11 17.84 9.64 -7.61
C TRP A 11 17.67 11.13 -7.36
N ARG A 12 18.13 11.97 -8.31
CA ARG A 12 17.99 13.41 -8.30
C ARG A 12 17.40 13.89 -9.61
N GLY A 13 16.29 14.63 -9.52
CA GLY A 13 15.61 15.18 -10.70
C GLY A 13 14.15 15.47 -10.45
N ASP A 14 13.44 15.78 -11.52
CA ASP A 14 12.01 16.11 -11.51
C ASP A 14 11.28 15.43 -12.68
N ALA A 15 10.04 15.87 -12.94
CA ALA A 15 9.22 15.33 -14.05
C ALA A 15 9.84 15.52 -15.45
N LYS A 16 10.82 16.41 -15.61
CA LYS A 16 11.52 16.66 -16.88
C LYS A 16 12.69 15.70 -17.12
N GLY A 17 13.13 15.02 -16.07
CA GLY A 17 14.22 14.06 -16.09
C GLY A 17 15.13 14.15 -14.88
N GLY A 18 16.09 13.24 -14.82
CA GLY A 18 17.06 13.20 -13.74
C GLY A 18 18.06 12.05 -13.93
N ALA A 19 18.91 11.90 -12.91
CA ALA A 19 19.93 10.85 -12.87
C ALA A 19 20.24 10.43 -11.44
N PHE A 20 20.77 9.23 -11.29
CA PHE A 20 21.36 8.82 -10.02
C PHE A 20 22.66 9.57 -9.75
N LYS A 21 22.85 9.99 -8.50
CA LYS A 21 24.10 10.57 -8.00
C LYS A 21 24.61 9.75 -6.82
N ASP A 22 25.91 9.51 -6.81
CA ASP A 22 26.58 8.77 -5.74
C ASP A 22 27.14 9.75 -4.70
N PHE A 23 26.93 9.42 -3.42
CA PHE A 23 27.36 10.19 -2.27
C PHE A 23 28.05 9.26 -1.26
N GLN A 24 29.15 9.69 -0.68
CA GLN A 24 29.76 9.03 0.47
C GLN A 24 29.22 9.66 1.74
N VAL A 25 28.50 8.90 2.54
CA VAL A 25 27.79 9.40 3.71
C VAL A 25 28.17 8.56 4.94
N PRO A 26 28.55 9.18 6.05
CA PRO A 26 28.85 8.43 7.26
C PRO A 26 27.58 7.77 7.81
N ALA A 27 27.67 6.47 8.05
CA ALA A 27 26.60 5.69 8.70
C ALA A 27 27.14 5.05 9.98
N ALA A 28 26.41 5.19 11.07
CA ALA A 28 26.70 4.58 12.36
C ALA A 28 25.81 3.37 12.60
N GLU A 29 26.19 2.54 13.57
CA GLU A 29 25.39 1.42 14.02
C GLU A 29 23.99 1.87 14.46
N GLY A 30 22.98 1.11 14.06
CA GLY A 30 21.57 1.38 14.37
C GLY A 30 20.88 2.38 13.46
N MET A 31 21.60 3.07 12.57
CA MET A 31 20.96 3.96 11.58
C MET A 31 20.09 3.20 10.60
N VAL A 32 19.04 3.88 10.16
CA VAL A 32 18.17 3.47 9.04
C VAL A 32 18.46 4.32 7.81
N VAL A 33 17.99 3.88 6.64
CA VAL A 33 18.19 4.61 5.37
C VAL A 33 17.73 6.07 5.48
N LEU A 34 16.63 6.36 6.19
CA LEU A 34 16.15 7.73 6.38
C LEU A 34 17.15 8.60 7.15
N ASP A 35 17.85 8.06 8.15
CA ASP A 35 18.86 8.82 8.90
C ASP A 35 20.05 9.18 8.01
N VAL A 36 20.49 8.26 7.16
CA VAL A 36 21.57 8.52 6.20
C VAL A 36 21.14 9.55 5.15
N ILE A 37 19.88 9.51 4.67
CA ILE A 37 19.33 10.56 3.79
C ILE A 37 19.30 11.91 4.50
N HIS A 38 18.95 11.99 5.79
CA HIS A 38 19.01 13.24 6.55
C HIS A 38 20.44 13.74 6.75
N THR A 39 21.39 12.84 7.00
CA THR A 39 22.82 13.20 7.06
C THR A 39 23.29 13.76 5.72
N LEU A 40 22.89 13.13 4.61
CA LEU A 40 23.17 13.61 3.26
C LEU A 40 22.59 15.02 3.03
N GLN A 41 21.33 15.25 3.43
CA GLN A 41 20.72 16.59 3.35
C GLN A 41 21.49 17.63 4.17
N ALA A 42 21.93 17.27 5.37
CA ALA A 42 22.64 18.19 6.25
C ALA A 42 24.06 18.54 5.75
N THR A 43 24.73 17.66 5.00
CA THR A 43 26.16 17.80 4.70
C THR A 43 26.49 18.05 3.23
N GLN A 44 25.73 17.47 2.29
CA GLN A 44 26.12 17.44 0.88
C GLN A 44 25.01 17.86 -0.10
N ALA A 45 23.73 17.65 0.26
CA ALA A 45 22.61 17.87 -0.64
C ALA A 45 21.41 18.49 0.09
N PRO A 46 21.51 19.75 0.58
CA PRO A 46 20.46 20.41 1.36
C PRO A 46 19.16 20.62 0.59
N ASP A 47 19.23 20.55 -0.73
CA ASP A 47 18.09 20.68 -1.65
C ASP A 47 17.43 19.35 -2.01
N LEU A 48 17.90 18.20 -1.49
CA LEU A 48 17.32 16.88 -1.74
C LEU A 48 15.90 16.82 -1.18
N ALA A 49 14.92 16.67 -2.07
CA ALA A 49 13.52 16.51 -1.67
C ALA A 49 13.25 15.10 -1.15
N CYS A 50 12.81 15.00 0.11
CA CYS A 50 12.46 13.77 0.77
C CYS A 50 11.22 14.00 1.64
N ARG A 51 10.25 13.07 1.56
CA ARG A 51 9.05 13.13 2.41
C ARG A 51 9.24 12.22 3.61
N TRP A 52 8.98 12.73 4.80
CA TRP A 52 9.00 11.96 6.05
C TRP A 52 8.17 12.65 7.14
N ASN A 53 7.83 11.92 8.21
CA ASN A 53 7.12 12.49 9.36
C ASN A 53 7.45 11.75 10.67
N CYS A 54 6.93 10.51 10.86
CA CYS A 54 6.96 9.84 12.19
C CYS A 54 8.30 9.20 12.56
N LYS A 55 9.15 8.83 11.61
CA LYS A 55 10.39 8.02 11.77
C LYS A 55 10.20 6.65 12.47
N ALA A 56 8.97 6.16 12.59
CA ALA A 56 8.61 4.99 13.39
C ALA A 56 7.72 3.98 12.64
N GLY A 57 7.71 4.00 11.30
CA GLY A 57 6.93 3.07 10.48
C GLY A 57 5.41 3.22 10.58
N LYS A 58 4.87 4.38 11.02
CA LYS A 58 3.44 4.56 11.30
C LYS A 58 2.70 5.56 10.41
N CYS A 59 3.39 6.30 9.54
CA CYS A 59 2.75 7.33 8.71
C CYS A 59 2.85 7.07 7.20
N GLY A 60 3.64 6.09 6.77
CA GLY A 60 3.81 5.75 5.35
C GLY A 60 4.54 6.80 4.49
N SER A 61 4.87 7.98 5.04
CA SER A 61 5.37 9.11 4.24
C SER A 61 6.74 8.88 3.59
N CYS A 62 7.61 8.10 4.23
CA CYS A 62 8.99 7.86 3.77
C CYS A 62 9.13 6.66 2.83
N SER A 63 8.08 6.34 2.07
CA SER A 63 8.10 5.27 1.07
C SER A 63 9.04 5.60 -0.08
N ALA A 64 9.93 4.66 -0.42
CA ALA A 64 10.88 4.75 -1.51
C ALA A 64 11.21 3.36 -2.06
N GLU A 65 11.82 3.28 -3.23
CA GLU A 65 12.47 2.05 -3.67
C GLU A 65 13.92 2.03 -3.19
N ILE A 66 14.25 1.02 -2.40
CA ILE A 66 15.59 0.80 -1.85
C ILE A 66 16.15 -0.49 -2.49
N ASN A 67 17.25 -0.36 -3.23
CA ASN A 67 17.81 -1.44 -4.06
C ASN A 67 16.72 -2.12 -4.93
N GLY A 68 15.84 -1.29 -5.54
CA GLY A 68 14.76 -1.72 -6.41
C GLY A 68 13.55 -2.37 -5.72
N LYS A 69 13.51 -2.38 -4.38
CA LYS A 69 12.37 -2.91 -3.61
C LYS A 69 11.64 -1.78 -2.90
N PRO A 70 10.30 -1.67 -3.03
CA PRO A 70 9.52 -0.71 -2.28
C PRO A 70 9.60 -0.97 -0.77
N ARG A 71 10.05 0.03 -0.01
CA ARG A 71 10.25 -0.06 1.45
C ARG A 71 10.04 1.29 2.12
N LEU A 72 9.83 1.29 3.44
CA LEU A 72 9.91 2.49 4.26
C LEU A 72 11.36 2.79 4.61
N MET A 73 11.87 3.97 4.27
CA MET A 73 13.24 4.36 4.60
C MET A 73 13.50 4.37 6.12
N CYS A 74 12.50 4.72 6.94
CA CYS A 74 12.63 4.72 8.41
C CYS A 74 12.63 3.33 9.05
N MET A 75 12.28 2.27 8.31
CA MET A 75 12.27 0.89 8.80
C MET A 75 13.35 0.02 8.16
N THR A 76 14.06 0.55 7.16
CA THR A 76 15.14 -0.18 6.49
C THR A 76 16.47 0.13 7.16
N ARG A 77 16.98 -0.83 7.93
CA ARG A 77 18.21 -0.70 8.70
C ARG A 77 19.44 -0.79 7.77
N MET A 78 20.44 0.02 8.07
CA MET A 78 21.70 0.02 7.29
C MET A 78 22.51 -1.26 7.45
N ASP A 79 22.38 -1.94 8.57
CA ASP A 79 23.06 -3.23 8.85
C ASP A 79 22.49 -4.43 8.04
N THR A 80 21.40 -4.22 7.29
CA THR A 80 20.87 -5.24 6.36
C THR A 80 21.63 -5.30 5.03
N PHE A 81 22.48 -4.31 4.75
CA PHE A 81 23.31 -4.25 3.55
C PHE A 81 24.70 -4.76 3.83
N GLN A 82 25.34 -5.34 2.81
CA GLN A 82 26.69 -5.85 2.96
C GLN A 82 27.71 -4.70 3.05
N PRO A 83 28.81 -4.86 3.80
CA PRO A 83 29.89 -3.87 3.81
C PRO A 83 30.39 -3.56 2.39
N GLY A 84 30.43 -2.28 2.01
CA GLY A 84 30.81 -1.82 0.67
C GLY A 84 29.69 -1.91 -0.39
N GLU A 85 28.51 -2.41 -0.04
CA GLU A 85 27.36 -2.40 -0.94
C GLU A 85 26.88 -0.95 -1.18
N THR A 86 26.61 -0.61 -2.44
CA THR A 86 25.95 0.64 -2.80
C THR A 86 24.47 0.56 -2.53
N VAL A 87 23.96 1.41 -1.64
CA VAL A 87 22.53 1.49 -1.35
C VAL A 87 21.85 2.47 -2.30
N THR A 88 21.05 1.95 -3.20
CA THR A 88 20.31 2.76 -4.18
C THR A 88 18.96 3.18 -3.60
N VAL A 89 18.65 4.48 -3.66
CA VAL A 89 17.36 5.04 -3.23
C VAL A 89 16.73 5.83 -4.36
N SER A 90 15.52 5.46 -4.74
CA SER A 90 14.74 6.13 -5.79
C SER A 90 13.28 6.33 -5.37
N PRO A 91 12.56 7.26 -6.03
CA PRO A 91 11.13 7.44 -5.75
C PRO A 91 10.34 6.18 -6.09
N ILE A 92 9.20 6.00 -5.46
CA ILE A 92 8.23 4.97 -5.86
C ILE A 92 7.75 5.25 -7.30
N LYS A 93 7.84 4.23 -8.18
CA LYS A 93 7.71 4.40 -9.64
C LYS A 93 6.27 4.49 -10.13
N THR A 94 5.35 3.93 -9.37
CA THR A 94 3.94 3.85 -9.79
C THR A 94 3.26 5.23 -9.86
N PHE A 95 3.79 6.23 -9.18
CA PHE A 95 3.19 7.57 -9.11
C PHE A 95 4.05 8.62 -9.81
N PRO A 96 3.43 9.71 -10.33
CA PRO A 96 4.17 10.77 -10.99
C PRO A 96 5.26 11.38 -10.08
N LEU A 97 6.45 11.59 -10.63
CA LEU A 97 7.55 12.22 -9.91
C LEU A 97 7.28 13.73 -9.77
N VAL A 98 7.39 14.24 -8.54
CA VAL A 98 7.40 15.68 -8.26
C VAL A 98 8.85 16.18 -8.27
N ARG A 99 9.68 15.64 -7.36
CA ARG A 99 11.10 15.97 -7.28
C ARG A 99 11.84 14.94 -6.42
N ASP A 100 12.99 14.49 -6.88
CA ASP A 100 13.93 13.58 -6.22
C ASP A 100 13.22 12.31 -5.68
N LEU A 101 12.96 12.21 -4.38
CA LEU A 101 12.29 11.08 -3.73
C LEU A 101 10.79 11.35 -3.48
N VAL A 102 10.25 12.47 -3.93
CA VAL A 102 8.86 12.87 -3.70
C VAL A 102 8.01 12.63 -4.94
N THR A 103 6.93 11.89 -4.78
CA THR A 103 5.94 11.59 -5.82
C THR A 103 4.58 12.16 -5.49
N ASP A 104 3.74 12.38 -6.50
CA ASP A 104 2.34 12.75 -6.36
C ASP A 104 1.48 11.50 -6.13
N VAL A 105 0.98 11.37 -4.92
CA VAL A 105 0.13 10.26 -4.50
C VAL A 105 -1.37 10.59 -4.50
N SER A 106 -1.78 11.71 -5.11
CA SER A 106 -3.17 12.22 -5.15
C SER A 106 -4.15 11.18 -5.69
N TYR A 107 -3.75 10.42 -6.70
CA TYR A 107 -4.51 9.29 -7.23
C TYR A 107 -5.11 8.40 -6.14
N ASN A 108 -4.33 8.11 -5.09
CA ASN A 108 -4.80 7.23 -4.04
C ASN A 108 -5.95 7.83 -3.22
N TYR A 109 -5.91 9.13 -2.97
CA TYR A 109 -6.98 9.83 -2.25
C TYR A 109 -8.25 9.98 -3.10
N GLU A 110 -8.10 10.13 -4.40
CA GLU A 110 -9.23 10.12 -5.34
C GLU A 110 -9.93 8.77 -5.33
N LYS A 111 -9.16 7.68 -5.46
CA LYS A 111 -9.69 6.31 -5.38
C LYS A 111 -10.33 5.98 -4.03
N ALA A 112 -9.78 6.47 -2.92
CA ALA A 112 -10.37 6.29 -1.60
C ALA A 112 -11.78 6.92 -1.50
N ARG A 113 -12.01 8.07 -2.14
CA ARG A 113 -13.32 8.75 -2.15
C ARG A 113 -14.39 8.02 -2.97
N GLU A 114 -13.99 7.18 -3.93
CA GLU A 114 -14.92 6.38 -4.73
C GLU A 114 -15.55 5.21 -3.94
N ILE A 115 -14.95 4.84 -2.81
CA ILE A 115 -15.43 3.73 -1.98
C ILE A 115 -16.50 4.25 -1.02
N PRO A 116 -17.75 3.76 -1.09
CA PRO A 116 -18.79 4.10 -0.14
C PRO A 116 -18.34 3.82 1.30
N SER A 117 -18.56 4.80 2.17
CA SER A 117 -18.19 4.68 3.58
C SER A 117 -19.02 3.61 4.29
N PHE A 118 -18.58 3.21 5.47
CA PHE A 118 -19.31 2.33 6.35
C PHE A 118 -20.70 2.89 6.69
N THR A 119 -21.73 2.07 6.52
CA THR A 119 -23.11 2.40 6.91
C THR A 119 -23.59 1.36 7.92
N PRO A 120 -23.77 1.75 9.20
CA PRO A 120 -24.14 0.79 10.22
C PRO A 120 -25.56 0.28 10.03
N GLY A 121 -25.75 -1.03 10.20
CA GLY A 121 -27.04 -1.68 10.26
C GLY A 121 -27.88 -1.25 11.49
N PRO A 122 -29.09 -1.79 11.63
CA PRO A 122 -29.95 -1.50 12.77
C PRO A 122 -29.27 -1.87 14.11
N LYS A 123 -29.67 -1.18 15.17
CA LYS A 123 -29.27 -1.54 16.52
C LYS A 123 -30.13 -2.70 17.03
N GLU A 124 -29.60 -3.45 17.97
CA GLU A 124 -30.36 -4.42 18.75
C GLU A 124 -31.37 -3.71 19.69
N ALA A 125 -32.29 -4.49 20.30
CA ALA A 125 -33.33 -3.95 21.20
C ALA A 125 -32.76 -3.16 22.38
N ASP A 126 -31.55 -3.49 22.81
CA ASP A 126 -30.86 -2.79 23.93
C ASP A 126 -30.06 -1.56 23.45
N GLY A 127 -30.16 -1.19 22.18
CA GLY A 127 -29.46 -0.05 21.58
C GLY A 127 -28.00 -0.32 21.18
N THR A 128 -27.49 -1.53 21.37
CA THR A 128 -26.12 -1.93 21.03
C THR A 128 -25.99 -2.43 19.60
N ARG A 129 -24.75 -2.60 19.13
CA ARG A 129 -24.37 -3.36 17.93
C ARG A 129 -23.29 -4.32 18.33
N ARG A 130 -23.57 -5.61 18.23
CA ARG A 130 -22.65 -6.66 18.64
C ARG A 130 -22.02 -7.32 17.43
N MET A 131 -20.76 -7.72 17.58
CA MET A 131 -20.03 -8.53 16.61
C MET A 131 -19.52 -9.78 17.28
N TRP A 132 -19.49 -10.87 16.55
CA TRP A 132 -18.78 -12.06 16.99
C TRP A 132 -17.27 -11.80 16.93
N GLN A 133 -16.51 -12.41 17.83
CA GLN A 133 -15.04 -12.23 17.86
C GLN A 133 -14.39 -12.64 16.54
N GLU A 134 -14.88 -13.67 15.89
CA GLU A 134 -14.41 -14.15 14.59
C GLU A 134 -14.53 -13.08 13.49
N ASP A 135 -15.62 -12.31 13.49
CA ASP A 135 -15.82 -11.22 12.54
C ASP A 135 -14.90 -10.02 12.84
N VAL A 136 -14.66 -9.75 14.13
CA VAL A 136 -13.69 -8.73 14.56
C VAL A 136 -12.30 -9.11 14.05
N GLU A 137 -11.87 -10.35 14.28
CA GLU A 137 -10.55 -10.85 13.85
C GLU A 137 -10.38 -10.79 12.33
N ARG A 138 -11.42 -11.15 11.58
CA ARG A 138 -11.42 -11.10 10.12
C ARG A 138 -11.22 -9.71 9.55
N SER A 139 -11.84 -8.68 10.14
CA SER A 139 -11.79 -7.29 9.64
C SER A 139 -10.67 -6.46 10.26
N GLN A 140 -10.19 -6.80 11.46
CA GLN A 140 -9.26 -5.99 12.23
C GLN A 140 -7.88 -5.88 11.58
N GLU A 141 -7.42 -6.92 10.88
CA GLU A 141 -6.12 -6.91 10.21
C GLU A 141 -5.96 -5.73 9.25
N PHE A 142 -6.99 -5.38 8.49
CA PHE A 142 -6.93 -4.33 7.47
C PHE A 142 -6.82 -2.93 8.06
N ARG A 143 -7.26 -2.72 9.31
CA ARG A 143 -7.15 -1.45 10.04
C ARG A 143 -5.71 -1.06 10.38
N LYS A 144 -4.76 -2.00 10.31
CA LYS A 144 -3.35 -1.73 10.50
C LYS A 144 -2.74 -0.90 9.35
N CYS A 145 -3.45 -0.74 8.23
CA CYS A 145 -2.94 -0.06 7.04
C CYS A 145 -2.61 1.40 7.31
N ILE A 146 -1.33 1.75 7.12
CA ILE A 146 -0.77 3.10 7.31
C ILE A 146 -0.74 3.95 6.02
N GLU A 147 -1.37 3.47 4.95
CA GLU A 147 -1.44 4.15 3.65
C GLU A 147 -0.07 4.54 3.06
N CYS A 148 0.91 3.67 3.20
CA CYS A 148 2.25 3.85 2.65
C CYS A 148 2.32 3.65 1.12
N PHE A 149 1.32 3.02 0.52
CA PHE A 149 1.18 2.71 -0.90
C PHE A 149 2.29 1.82 -1.50
N LEU A 150 3.12 1.17 -0.69
CA LEU A 150 4.13 0.22 -1.18
C LEU A 150 3.50 -0.96 -1.94
N CYS A 151 2.33 -1.42 -1.48
CA CYS A 151 1.55 -2.45 -2.16
C CYS A 151 1.06 -2.00 -3.55
N GLN A 152 0.77 -0.71 -3.73
CA GLN A 152 0.45 -0.12 -5.03
C GLN A 152 1.70 -0.05 -5.91
N ASP A 153 2.84 0.32 -5.33
CA ASP A 153 4.09 0.48 -6.05
C ASP A 153 4.65 -0.85 -6.58
N VAL A 154 4.51 -1.94 -5.82
CA VAL A 154 4.99 -3.27 -6.22
C VAL A 154 4.03 -3.99 -7.18
N CYS A 155 2.79 -3.51 -7.32
CA CYS A 155 1.79 -4.19 -8.14
C CYS A 155 2.08 -4.03 -9.63
N HIS A 156 2.59 -5.09 -10.27
CA HIS A 156 2.95 -5.09 -11.68
C HIS A 156 1.79 -4.70 -12.61
N VAL A 157 0.53 -4.94 -12.21
CA VAL A 157 -0.65 -4.57 -13.00
C VAL A 157 -0.75 -3.06 -13.22
N ILE A 158 -0.31 -2.23 -12.26
CA ILE A 158 -0.35 -0.76 -12.37
C ILE A 158 1.04 -0.13 -12.46
N ARG A 159 2.09 -0.84 -12.06
CA ARG A 159 3.48 -0.40 -12.15
C ARG A 159 4.00 -0.47 -13.58
N ASP A 160 3.81 -1.64 -14.20
CA ASP A 160 4.34 -1.92 -15.55
C ASP A 160 3.34 -1.51 -16.64
N HIS A 161 2.06 -1.34 -16.26
CA HIS A 161 0.94 -0.98 -17.10
C HIS A 161 0.15 0.20 -16.52
N PRO A 162 0.69 1.44 -16.57
CA PRO A 162 0.05 2.62 -15.97
C PRO A 162 -1.36 2.92 -16.49
N GLU A 163 -1.66 2.50 -17.72
CA GLU A 163 -2.99 2.63 -18.34
C GLU A 163 -4.09 1.90 -17.56
N ASN A 164 -3.74 0.80 -16.88
CA ASN A 164 -4.66 0.02 -16.09
C ASN A 164 -5.22 0.78 -14.87
N LYS A 165 -4.59 1.86 -14.42
CA LYS A 165 -5.10 2.70 -13.32
C LYS A 165 -6.50 3.26 -13.58
N LYS A 166 -6.93 3.33 -14.83
CA LYS A 166 -8.28 3.75 -15.20
C LYS A 166 -9.34 2.71 -14.83
N GLN A 167 -8.98 1.43 -14.79
CA GLN A 167 -9.88 0.29 -14.62
C GLN A 167 -9.55 -0.57 -13.40
N PHE A 168 -8.38 -0.40 -12.81
CA PHE A 168 -7.91 -1.17 -11.67
C PHE A 168 -7.42 -0.26 -10.55
N ALA A 169 -8.15 -0.26 -9.45
CA ALA A 169 -7.85 0.58 -8.31
C ALA A 169 -6.59 0.17 -7.54
N GLY A 170 -6.16 -1.10 -7.70
CA GLY A 170 -4.98 -1.65 -7.04
C GLY A 170 -5.25 -2.28 -5.67
N PRO A 171 -4.24 -2.96 -5.11
CA PRO A 171 -4.40 -3.80 -3.93
C PRO A 171 -4.85 -3.03 -2.68
N ARG A 172 -4.39 -1.78 -2.48
CA ARG A 172 -4.78 -0.97 -1.30
C ARG A 172 -6.29 -0.76 -1.25
N PHE A 173 -6.91 -0.45 -2.39
CA PHE A 173 -8.34 -0.11 -2.45
C PHE A 173 -9.21 -1.35 -2.48
N LEU A 174 -8.78 -2.40 -3.16
CA LEU A 174 -9.45 -3.70 -3.09
C LEU A 174 -9.45 -4.27 -1.66
N MET A 175 -8.35 -4.11 -0.93
CA MET A 175 -8.28 -4.47 0.49
C MET A 175 -9.29 -3.64 1.31
N ARG A 176 -9.40 -2.32 1.04
CA ARG A 176 -10.38 -1.46 1.74
C ARG A 176 -11.81 -1.85 1.41
N ILE A 177 -12.08 -2.20 0.16
CA ILE A 177 -13.40 -2.72 -0.24
C ILE A 177 -13.69 -4.02 0.51
N ALA A 178 -12.72 -4.95 0.55
CA ALA A 178 -12.87 -6.22 1.27
C ALA A 178 -13.13 -6.03 2.77
N GLU A 179 -12.41 -5.10 3.42
CA GLU A 179 -12.62 -4.74 4.82
C GLU A 179 -14.07 -4.34 5.10
N LEU A 180 -14.63 -3.46 4.28
CA LEU A 180 -15.98 -2.95 4.44
C LEU A 180 -17.03 -3.99 4.02
N GLU A 181 -16.80 -4.72 2.93
CA GLU A 181 -17.68 -5.74 2.40
C GLU A 181 -17.83 -6.95 3.35
N MET A 182 -16.77 -7.30 4.06
CA MET A 182 -16.77 -8.40 5.02
C MET A 182 -17.19 -7.98 6.43
N HIS A 183 -17.47 -6.69 6.65
CA HIS A 183 -17.83 -6.19 7.97
C HIS A 183 -19.30 -6.50 8.29
N PRO A 184 -19.63 -7.29 9.34
CA PRO A 184 -20.97 -7.80 9.56
C PRO A 184 -22.02 -6.72 9.92
N LEU A 185 -21.55 -5.54 10.37
CA LEU A 185 -22.42 -4.41 10.72
C LEU A 185 -22.55 -3.39 9.58
N ASP A 186 -21.93 -3.60 8.43
CA ASP A 186 -22.09 -2.74 7.27
C ASP A 186 -23.21 -3.28 6.37
N VAL A 187 -24.15 -2.42 6.00
CA VAL A 187 -25.29 -2.81 5.15
C VAL A 187 -25.08 -2.52 3.66
N ASN A 188 -23.95 -1.91 3.28
CA ASN A 188 -23.66 -1.63 1.88
C ASN A 188 -23.09 -2.87 1.19
N ASP A 189 -23.61 -3.16 0.01
CA ASP A 189 -23.04 -4.11 -0.93
C ASP A 189 -22.03 -3.38 -1.84
N ARG A 190 -20.79 -3.89 -1.88
CA ARG A 190 -19.70 -3.34 -2.71
C ARG A 190 -19.16 -4.32 -3.73
N LEU A 191 -19.83 -5.47 -3.95
CA LEU A 191 -19.33 -6.49 -4.87
C LEU A 191 -19.34 -6.01 -6.32
N GLU A 192 -20.38 -5.27 -6.72
CA GLU A 192 -20.41 -4.65 -8.05
C GLU A 192 -19.34 -3.56 -8.22
N LEU A 193 -19.10 -2.76 -7.17
CA LEU A 193 -17.98 -1.80 -7.15
C LEU A 193 -16.63 -2.53 -7.34
N ALA A 194 -16.41 -3.62 -6.60
CA ALA A 194 -15.19 -4.42 -6.70
C ALA A 194 -14.99 -4.99 -8.10
N ARG A 195 -16.05 -5.53 -8.68
CA ARG A 195 -16.05 -6.17 -10.00
C ARG A 195 -15.87 -5.17 -11.14
N ALA A 196 -16.75 -4.20 -11.24
CA ALA A 196 -16.88 -3.34 -12.44
C ALA A 196 -16.00 -2.09 -12.37
N LYS A 197 -15.89 -1.43 -11.20
CA LYS A 197 -15.19 -0.14 -11.09
C LYS A 197 -13.78 -0.28 -10.51
N ALA A 198 -13.59 -1.12 -9.51
CA ALA A 198 -12.27 -1.34 -8.90
C ALA A 198 -11.43 -2.38 -9.65
N GLY A 199 -12.02 -3.09 -10.62
CA GLY A 199 -11.29 -3.97 -11.53
C GLY A 199 -10.66 -5.18 -10.87
N LEU A 200 -11.36 -5.82 -9.92
CA LEU A 200 -10.86 -7.00 -9.18
C LEU A 200 -10.33 -8.11 -10.09
N GLY A 201 -10.89 -8.23 -11.31
CA GLY A 201 -10.48 -9.21 -12.32
C GLY A 201 -9.03 -9.05 -12.80
N PHE A 202 -8.46 -7.85 -12.76
CA PHE A 202 -7.06 -7.60 -13.15
C PHE A 202 -6.04 -8.21 -12.18
N CYS A 203 -6.44 -8.48 -10.93
CA CYS A 203 -5.54 -9.08 -9.95
C CYS A 203 -5.29 -10.56 -10.28
N ASN A 204 -4.04 -10.94 -10.52
CA ASN A 204 -3.60 -12.31 -10.80
C ASN A 204 -2.97 -13.04 -9.60
N ILE A 205 -3.14 -12.52 -8.40
CA ILE A 205 -2.79 -13.21 -7.13
C ILE A 205 -1.29 -13.53 -7.00
N THR A 206 -0.40 -12.63 -7.43
CA THR A 206 1.06 -12.82 -7.32
C THR A 206 1.63 -12.61 -5.92
N LYS A 207 0.82 -12.16 -4.95
CA LYS A 207 1.18 -11.91 -3.54
C LYS A 207 2.23 -10.82 -3.28
N CYS A 208 2.76 -10.16 -4.29
CA CYS A 208 3.76 -9.12 -4.13
C CYS A 208 3.30 -7.98 -3.19
N CYS A 209 2.02 -7.65 -3.17
CA CYS A 209 1.45 -6.64 -2.28
C CYS A 209 1.47 -7.07 -0.80
N THR A 210 1.30 -8.36 -0.52
CA THR A 210 1.41 -8.94 0.83
C THR A 210 2.87 -8.89 1.31
N GLU A 211 3.81 -9.25 0.43
CA GLU A 211 5.24 -9.34 0.77
C GLU A 211 5.86 -7.99 1.17
N VAL A 212 5.42 -6.88 0.56
CA VAL A 212 5.98 -5.56 0.85
C VAL A 212 5.26 -4.81 1.97
N CYS A 213 4.19 -5.37 2.53
CA CYS A 213 3.40 -4.68 3.55
C CYS A 213 4.18 -4.53 4.87
N PRO A 214 4.52 -3.31 5.31
CA PRO A 214 5.28 -3.10 6.54
C PRO A 214 4.48 -3.42 7.81
N GLU A 215 3.15 -3.47 7.72
CA GLU A 215 2.25 -3.85 8.81
C GLU A 215 1.84 -5.34 8.74
N HIS A 216 2.48 -6.13 7.86
CA HIS A 216 2.26 -7.57 7.69
C HIS A 216 0.81 -7.97 7.43
N ILE A 217 0.08 -7.13 6.69
CA ILE A 217 -1.29 -7.44 6.29
C ILE A 217 -1.26 -8.49 5.18
N HIS A 218 -1.99 -9.58 5.36
CA HIS A 218 -2.14 -10.64 4.35
C HIS A 218 -3.14 -10.22 3.26
N ILE A 219 -2.77 -9.15 2.52
CA ILE A 219 -3.65 -8.49 1.53
C ILE A 219 -4.23 -9.49 0.53
N THR A 220 -3.40 -10.38 0.01
CA THR A 220 -3.85 -11.36 -0.99
C THR A 220 -4.77 -12.41 -0.39
N ASP A 221 -4.33 -13.04 0.70
CA ASP A 221 -5.01 -14.23 1.24
C ASP A 221 -6.28 -13.85 2.00
N ASN A 222 -6.25 -12.76 2.78
CA ASN A 222 -7.36 -12.39 3.64
C ASN A 222 -8.32 -11.35 3.03
N ALA A 223 -7.89 -10.63 1.97
CA ALA A 223 -8.75 -9.65 1.31
C ALA A 223 -9.07 -10.02 -0.14
N LEU A 224 -8.06 -10.17 -1.02
CA LEU A 224 -8.30 -10.27 -2.46
C LEU A 224 -8.93 -11.61 -2.85
N ILE A 225 -8.45 -12.71 -2.29
CA ILE A 225 -9.02 -14.04 -2.57
C ILE A 225 -10.46 -14.12 -2.07
N PRO A 226 -10.78 -13.81 -0.78
CA PRO A 226 -12.17 -13.84 -0.32
C PRO A 226 -13.09 -12.88 -1.08
N LEU A 227 -12.60 -11.71 -1.51
CA LEU A 227 -13.40 -10.79 -2.31
C LEU A 227 -13.71 -11.35 -3.70
N LYS A 228 -12.74 -12.03 -4.34
CA LYS A 228 -12.97 -12.74 -5.62
C LYS A 228 -13.98 -13.86 -5.46
N GLU A 229 -13.88 -14.67 -4.43
CA GLU A 229 -14.82 -15.75 -4.14
C GLU A 229 -16.24 -15.24 -3.95
N ARG A 230 -16.42 -14.14 -3.19
CA ARG A 230 -17.72 -13.49 -3.00
C ARG A 230 -18.32 -13.01 -4.32
N VAL A 231 -17.54 -12.34 -5.16
CA VAL A 231 -18.00 -11.89 -6.50
C VAL A 231 -18.41 -13.06 -7.38
N VAL A 232 -17.67 -14.17 -7.34
CA VAL A 232 -17.99 -15.37 -8.11
C VAL A 232 -19.28 -16.03 -7.59
N THR A 233 -19.39 -16.22 -6.27
CA THR A 233 -20.59 -16.81 -5.64
C THR A 233 -21.83 -15.99 -5.97
N GLU A 234 -21.74 -14.67 -5.83
CA GLU A 234 -22.89 -13.80 -6.12
C GLU A 234 -23.30 -13.80 -7.59
N GLY A 235 -22.34 -13.79 -8.50
CA GLY A 235 -22.58 -13.64 -9.93
C GLY A 235 -22.84 -14.95 -10.68
N TYR A 236 -22.32 -16.09 -10.18
CA TYR A 236 -22.25 -17.33 -10.95
C TYR A 236 -22.76 -18.57 -10.19
N ASP A 237 -23.08 -18.49 -8.90
CA ASP A 237 -23.62 -19.62 -8.15
C ASP A 237 -25.10 -19.84 -8.52
N PRO A 238 -25.48 -20.97 -9.13
CA PRO A 238 -26.84 -21.23 -9.53
C PRO A 238 -27.81 -21.35 -8.34
N LEU A 239 -27.32 -21.74 -7.17
CA LEU A 239 -28.15 -21.82 -5.96
C LEU A 239 -28.47 -20.43 -5.42
N VAL A 240 -27.49 -19.53 -5.39
CA VAL A 240 -27.69 -18.13 -5.01
C VAL A 240 -28.62 -17.44 -6.00
N TRP A 241 -28.43 -17.66 -7.31
CA TRP A 241 -29.31 -17.15 -8.33
C TRP A 241 -30.76 -17.64 -8.17
N LEU A 242 -30.94 -18.94 -7.89
CA LEU A 242 -32.26 -19.53 -7.67
C LEU A 242 -32.91 -18.95 -6.39
N ALA A 243 -32.17 -18.86 -5.30
CA ALA A 243 -32.65 -18.28 -4.05
C ALA A 243 -33.12 -16.84 -4.22
N ARG A 244 -32.36 -16.00 -4.94
CA ARG A 244 -32.74 -14.62 -5.26
C ARG A 244 -34.03 -14.55 -6.08
N LYS A 245 -34.17 -15.44 -7.07
CA LYS A 245 -35.37 -15.52 -7.88
C LYS A 245 -36.63 -15.89 -7.07
N LEU A 246 -36.47 -16.72 -6.04
CA LEU A 246 -37.55 -17.17 -5.16
C LEU A 246 -37.88 -16.15 -4.06
N THR A 247 -36.88 -15.39 -3.57
CA THR A 247 -37.04 -14.45 -2.46
C THR A 247 -37.28 -13.01 -2.90
N GLY A 248 -37.13 -12.72 -4.20
CA GLY A 248 -37.30 -11.36 -4.74
C GLY A 248 -36.20 -10.36 -4.31
N LYS A 249 -35.06 -10.85 -3.83
CA LYS A 249 -33.88 -10.05 -3.42
C LYS A 249 -32.76 -10.17 -4.43
#